data_88389423f1ceb5af75114e92281aa956
#
_entry.id   88389423f1ceb5af75114e92281aa956
#
_cell.length_a   1.000
_cell.length_b   1.000
_cell.length_c   1.000
_cell.angle_alpha   90.00
_cell.angle_beta   90.00
_cell.angle_gamma   90.00
#
_symmetry.space_group_name_H-M   'P 1'
#
loop_
_entity.id
_entity.type
_entity.pdbx_description
1 polymer ?
#
loop_
_entity_poly.entity_id
_entity_poly.type
_entity_poly.pdbx_seq_one_letter_code
_entity_poly.pdbx_strand_id
1 'polypeptide(L)'
;DNRENMYAIRAGQKAVTETDKLAEYIATSHDAVEIGGGAGLHYHYGTLGQLEHGVNYADAYLRTIGKKVLPERPLKAWPYEKGSPIKLFVLAGHRNMEGERAFTQELKSLGAHAALANDNPAIAFKYSLGGGFMTSKGWEPLGPTGFYGTFGPELSFGQALRGKNIGNIAIAKFT
;
A
#
# COMPACT_ATOMS: atom_id res chain seq x y z
N ASP A 1 -6.10 16.38 -26.75
CA ASP A 1 -5.12 15.69 -25.91
C ASP A 1 -5.45 15.99 -24.45
N ASN A 2 -5.81 14.96 -23.68
CA ASN A 2 -6.22 15.12 -22.27
C ASN A 2 -5.05 15.41 -21.31
N ARG A 3 -3.85 15.61 -21.81
CA ARG A 3 -2.65 15.80 -20.97
C ARG A 3 -2.70 17.10 -20.17
N GLU A 4 -3.23 18.17 -20.75
CA GLU A 4 -3.37 19.46 -20.05
C GLU A 4 -4.24 19.34 -18.81
N ASN A 5 -5.35 18.61 -18.92
CA ASN A 5 -6.22 18.34 -17.77
C ASN A 5 -5.51 17.51 -16.70
N MET A 6 -4.67 16.54 -17.09
CA MET A 6 -3.87 15.77 -16.14
C MET A 6 -2.84 16.63 -15.40
N TYR A 7 -2.19 17.57 -16.09
CA TYR A 7 -1.27 18.51 -15.45
C TYR A 7 -2.00 19.44 -14.47
N ALA A 8 -3.18 19.93 -14.83
CA ALA A 8 -3.99 20.75 -13.94
C ALA A 8 -4.43 19.99 -12.68
N ILE A 9 -4.85 18.73 -12.83
CA ILE A 9 -5.20 17.86 -11.70
C ILE A 9 -3.98 17.63 -10.78
N ARG A 10 -2.82 17.31 -11.35
CA ARG A 10 -1.60 17.10 -10.56
C ARG A 10 -1.16 18.38 -9.84
N ALA A 11 -1.27 19.53 -10.50
CA ALA A 11 -0.97 20.81 -9.87
C ALA A 11 -1.92 21.10 -8.70
N GLY A 12 -3.21 20.83 -8.88
CA GLY A 12 -4.20 20.95 -7.79
C GLY A 12 -3.92 20.01 -6.63
N GLN A 13 -3.59 18.75 -6.89
CA GLN A 13 -3.21 17.79 -5.85
C GLN A 13 -1.97 18.23 -5.09
N LYS A 14 -0.96 18.76 -5.79
CA LYS A 14 0.25 19.28 -5.16
C LYS A 14 -0.03 20.52 -4.32
N ALA A 15 -0.88 21.43 -4.78
CA ALA A 15 -1.23 22.65 -4.07
C ALA A 15 -1.90 22.38 -2.71
N VAL A 16 -2.61 21.26 -2.55
CA VAL A 16 -3.16 20.86 -1.25
C VAL A 16 -2.06 20.71 -0.21
N THR A 17 -0.90 20.17 -0.58
CA THR A 17 0.21 19.96 0.36
C THR A 17 0.90 21.27 0.81
N GLU A 18 0.66 22.36 0.11
CA GLU A 18 1.17 23.69 0.47
C GLU A 18 0.32 24.34 1.57
N THR A 19 -0.93 23.94 1.69
CA THR A 19 -1.91 24.51 2.65
C THR A 19 -2.23 23.57 3.80
N ASP A 20 -2.17 22.26 3.59
CA ASP A 20 -2.44 21.24 4.59
C ASP A 20 -1.16 20.49 4.96
N LYS A 21 -0.69 20.70 6.20
CA LYS A 21 0.52 20.05 6.73
C LYS A 21 0.37 18.53 6.94
N LEU A 22 -0.85 18.01 6.90
CA LEU A 22 -1.15 16.59 7.03
C LEU A 22 -1.31 15.91 5.66
N ALA A 23 -1.23 16.68 4.57
CA ALA A 23 -1.28 16.18 3.21
C ALA A 23 0.14 15.99 2.63
N GLU A 24 0.34 14.91 1.91
CA GLU A 24 1.56 14.62 1.16
C GLU A 24 1.21 14.24 -0.28
N TYR A 25 1.97 14.80 -1.22
CA TYR A 25 1.87 14.44 -2.63
C TYR A 25 2.91 13.38 -2.96
N ILE A 26 2.45 12.27 -3.49
CA ILE A 26 3.28 11.16 -3.93
C ILE A 26 3.29 11.14 -5.45
N ALA A 27 4.43 11.49 -6.04
CA ALA A 27 4.63 11.30 -7.47
C ALA A 27 4.71 9.81 -7.80
N THR A 28 3.97 9.39 -8.81
CA THR A 28 4.02 8.02 -9.31
C THR A 28 4.97 7.94 -10.48
N SER A 29 5.82 6.92 -10.49
CA SER A 29 6.76 6.67 -11.59
C SER A 29 6.02 6.20 -12.84
N HIS A 30 6.44 6.69 -14.02
CA HIS A 30 5.94 6.17 -15.29
C HIS A 30 6.50 4.78 -15.60
N ASP A 31 7.67 4.46 -15.10
CA ASP A 31 8.36 3.21 -15.37
C ASP A 31 7.68 2.01 -14.71
N ALA A 32 6.91 2.27 -13.66
CA ALA A 32 6.16 1.25 -12.93
C ALA A 32 4.92 0.73 -13.68
N VAL A 33 4.49 1.38 -14.75
CA VAL A 33 3.29 1.01 -15.53
C VAL A 33 3.57 -0.16 -16.48
N GLU A 34 4.82 -0.37 -16.87
CA GLU A 34 5.18 -1.33 -17.91
C GLU A 34 5.39 -2.76 -17.42
N ILE A 35 5.44 -2.99 -16.13
CA ILE A 35 5.85 -4.26 -15.54
C ILE A 35 4.66 -5.19 -15.31
N GLY A 36 3.77 -5.25 -16.22
CA GLY A 36 2.63 -6.15 -16.20
C GLY A 36 2.44 -6.93 -17.49
N GLY A 37 3.50 -7.08 -18.26
CA GLY A 37 3.54 -7.96 -19.44
C GLY A 37 2.45 -7.66 -20.46
N GLY A 38 2.67 -6.71 -21.30
CA GLY A 38 1.83 -6.44 -22.45
C GLY A 38 2.22 -5.14 -23.11
N ALA A 39 2.61 -5.20 -24.37
CA ALA A 39 2.79 -4.02 -25.19
C ALA A 39 1.46 -3.26 -25.22
N GLY A 40 1.36 -2.21 -24.47
CA GLY A 40 0.20 -1.36 -24.50
C GLY A 40 0.08 -0.48 -23.26
N LEU A 41 -0.40 0.70 -23.48
CA LEU A 41 -0.73 1.70 -22.50
C LEU A 41 -1.67 1.12 -21.43
N HIS A 42 -1.09 0.55 -20.37
CA HIS A 42 -1.85 0.11 -19.22
C HIS A 42 -1.79 1.19 -18.13
N TYR A 43 -2.96 1.60 -17.65
CA TYR A 43 -3.10 2.59 -16.57
C TYR A 43 -2.96 1.97 -15.18
N HIS A 44 -2.70 0.68 -15.09
CA HIS A 44 -2.63 -0.04 -13.83
C HIS A 44 -1.19 -0.54 -13.60
N TYR A 45 -0.73 -0.36 -12.36
CA TYR A 45 0.60 -0.76 -11.95
C TYR A 45 0.72 -2.28 -11.86
N GLY A 46 1.80 -2.81 -12.39
CA GLY A 46 2.22 -4.18 -12.20
C GLY A 46 2.89 -4.40 -10.83
N THR A 47 3.47 -5.58 -10.66
CA THR A 47 4.01 -6.06 -9.37
C THR A 47 5.04 -5.10 -8.76
N LEU A 48 6.05 -4.66 -9.51
CA LEU A 48 7.07 -3.75 -8.98
C LEU A 48 6.49 -2.36 -8.68
N GLY A 49 5.58 -1.85 -9.52
CA GLY A 49 4.91 -0.59 -9.30
C GLY A 49 4.06 -0.60 -8.03
N GLN A 50 3.38 -1.70 -7.72
CA GLN A 50 2.62 -1.82 -6.48
C GLN A 50 3.53 -1.86 -5.24
N LEU A 51 4.67 -2.52 -5.33
CA LEU A 51 5.67 -2.53 -4.26
C LEU A 51 6.23 -1.12 -4.01
N GLU A 52 6.58 -0.40 -5.08
CA GLU A 52 7.05 0.99 -5.00
C GLU A 52 5.99 1.91 -4.39
N HIS A 53 4.73 1.79 -4.82
CA HIS A 53 3.62 2.56 -4.24
C HIS A 53 3.49 2.38 -2.74
N GLY A 54 3.55 1.15 -2.26
CA GLY A 54 3.44 0.88 -0.84
C GLY A 54 4.58 1.53 -0.03
N VAL A 55 5.81 1.46 -0.53
CA VAL A 55 6.97 2.13 0.09
C VAL A 55 6.78 3.65 0.08
N ASN A 56 6.37 4.23 -1.05
CA ASN A 56 6.16 5.68 -1.19
C ASN A 56 5.06 6.19 -0.24
N TYR A 57 3.99 5.42 -0.03
CA TYR A 57 2.94 5.76 0.95
C TYR A 57 3.48 5.72 2.38
N ALA A 58 4.28 4.73 2.71
CA ALA A 58 4.91 4.64 4.03
C ALA A 58 5.86 5.82 4.28
N ASP A 59 6.69 6.17 3.30
CA ASP A 59 7.60 7.31 3.37
C ASP A 59 6.86 8.65 3.49
N ALA A 60 5.76 8.83 2.76
CA ALA A 60 4.92 10.01 2.88
C ALA A 60 4.38 10.15 4.30
N TYR A 61 3.83 9.09 4.86
CA TYR A 61 3.39 9.09 6.26
C TYR A 61 4.52 9.44 7.22
N LEU A 62 5.69 8.85 7.07
CA LEU A 62 6.84 9.12 7.93
C LEU A 62 7.29 10.59 7.85
N ARG A 63 7.16 11.24 6.69
CA ARG A 63 7.41 12.68 6.53
C ARG A 63 6.39 13.52 7.30
N THR A 64 5.10 13.19 7.25
CA THR A 64 4.06 13.95 7.97
C THR A 64 4.25 13.93 9.48
N ILE A 65 4.78 12.84 10.05
CA ILE A 65 5.06 12.74 11.50
C ILE A 65 6.43 13.28 11.91
N GLY A 66 7.10 14.05 11.03
CA GLY A 66 8.31 14.78 11.33
C GLY A 66 9.60 13.98 11.29
N LYS A 67 9.67 12.94 10.46
CA LYS A 67 10.90 12.16 10.19
C LYS A 67 11.60 11.59 11.43
N LYS A 68 10.93 11.45 12.54
CA LYS A 68 11.47 10.65 13.63
C LYS A 68 11.47 9.21 13.17
N VAL A 69 12.58 8.80 12.55
CA VAL A 69 12.87 7.37 12.42
C VAL A 69 13.05 6.87 13.85
N LEU A 70 11.94 6.37 14.38
CA LEU A 70 11.97 5.76 15.69
C LEU A 70 12.80 4.47 15.57
N PRO A 71 13.58 4.10 16.61
CA PRO A 71 14.34 2.85 16.58
C PRO A 71 13.41 1.68 16.30
N GLU A 72 13.90 0.69 15.55
CA GLU A 72 13.13 -0.51 15.26
C GLU A 72 12.76 -1.23 16.55
N ARG A 73 11.50 -1.64 16.64
CA ARG A 73 11.02 -2.55 17.68
C ARG A 73 10.65 -3.88 17.06
N PRO A 74 10.89 -4.98 17.77
CA PRO A 74 10.23 -6.23 17.42
C PRO A 74 8.73 -5.99 17.41
N LEU A 75 8.06 -6.33 16.32
CA LEU A 75 6.59 -6.29 16.29
C LEU A 75 6.06 -7.41 17.19
N LYS A 76 5.04 -7.08 17.95
CA LYS A 76 4.33 -8.09 18.73
C LYS A 76 3.63 -9.06 17.78
N ALA A 77 3.54 -10.29 18.21
CA ALA A 77 2.79 -11.30 17.48
C ALA A 77 1.30 -10.95 17.45
N TRP A 78 0.64 -11.32 16.40
CA TRP A 78 -0.82 -11.29 16.30
C TRP A 78 -1.46 -12.33 17.25
N PRO A 79 -2.59 -12.06 17.94
CA PRO A 79 -3.27 -10.77 18.05
C PRO A 79 -2.55 -9.82 19.02
N TYR A 80 -2.76 -8.52 18.86
CA TYR A 80 -2.20 -7.52 19.76
C TYR A 80 -2.74 -7.66 21.18
N GLU A 81 -1.93 -7.28 22.17
CA GLU A 81 -2.37 -7.24 23.56
C GLU A 81 -3.58 -6.31 23.71
N LYS A 82 -4.57 -6.77 24.48
CA LYS A 82 -5.77 -5.97 24.76
C LYS A 82 -5.38 -4.63 25.41
N GLY A 83 -5.95 -3.54 24.89
CA GLY A 83 -5.66 -2.19 25.38
C GLY A 83 -4.38 -1.55 24.82
N SER A 84 -3.60 -2.25 24.00
CA SER A 84 -2.48 -1.65 23.31
C SER A 84 -2.98 -0.65 22.25
N PRO A 85 -2.37 0.54 22.15
CA PRO A 85 -2.71 1.47 21.07
C PRO A 85 -2.33 0.90 19.71
N ILE A 86 -3.20 1.08 18.75
CA ILE A 86 -3.02 0.62 17.37
C ILE A 86 -3.16 1.83 16.42
N LYS A 87 -2.24 1.99 15.50
CA LYS A 87 -2.38 2.91 14.38
C LYS A 87 -3.14 2.22 13.25
N LEU A 88 -4.32 2.71 12.95
CA LEU A 88 -5.12 2.22 11.82
C LEU A 88 -4.81 3.07 10.59
N PHE A 89 -4.38 2.39 9.52
CA PHE A 89 -4.22 2.96 8.19
C PHE A 89 -5.37 2.50 7.30
N VAL A 90 -6.03 3.47 6.65
CA VAL A 90 -7.07 3.19 5.67
C VAL A 90 -6.48 3.40 4.28
N LEU A 91 -6.40 2.33 3.51
CA LEU A 91 -5.99 2.33 2.11
C LEU A 91 -7.25 2.25 1.26
N ALA A 92 -7.60 3.34 0.61
CA ALA A 92 -8.79 3.41 -0.21
C ALA A 92 -8.45 3.85 -1.64
N GLY A 93 -9.09 3.27 -2.60
CA GLY A 93 -8.86 3.59 -4.01
C GLY A 93 -9.63 2.68 -4.93
N HIS A 94 -9.23 2.66 -6.18
CA HIS A 94 -9.80 1.84 -7.22
C HIS A 94 -8.78 0.77 -7.67
N ARG A 95 -8.70 0.43 -8.92
CA ARG A 95 -7.94 -0.70 -9.47
C ARG A 95 -6.46 -0.77 -9.09
N ASN A 96 -5.78 0.37 -8.95
CA ASN A 96 -4.39 0.39 -8.47
C ASN A 96 -4.29 0.11 -6.96
N MET A 97 -5.32 0.44 -6.19
CA MET A 97 -5.39 0.03 -4.78
C MET A 97 -5.74 -1.45 -4.65
N GLU A 98 -6.57 -1.97 -5.55
CA GLU A 98 -6.86 -3.41 -5.63
C GLU A 98 -5.62 -4.23 -6.02
N GLY A 99 -4.84 -3.72 -6.97
CA GLY A 99 -3.66 -4.37 -7.51
C GLY A 99 -3.94 -5.23 -8.75
N GLU A 100 -4.84 -4.78 -9.61
CA GLU A 100 -5.38 -5.54 -10.76
C GLU A 100 -4.33 -6.21 -11.64
N ARG A 101 -3.10 -5.68 -11.72
CA ARG A 101 -2.01 -6.20 -12.57
C ARG A 101 -0.78 -6.67 -11.81
N ALA A 102 -0.86 -6.75 -10.50
CA ALA A 102 0.22 -7.24 -9.66
C ALA A 102 -0.09 -8.66 -9.15
N PHE A 103 0.57 -9.65 -9.70
CA PHE A 103 0.26 -11.05 -9.42
C PHE A 103 1.14 -11.62 -8.32
N THR A 104 0.53 -12.28 -7.36
CA THR A 104 1.24 -12.97 -6.25
C THR A 104 2.24 -14.00 -6.77
N GLN A 105 1.95 -14.61 -7.93
CA GLN A 105 2.86 -15.57 -8.56
C GLN A 105 4.17 -14.91 -8.99
N GLU A 106 4.11 -13.70 -9.55
CA GLU A 106 5.30 -12.92 -9.91
C GLU A 106 6.09 -12.51 -8.67
N LEU A 107 5.38 -12.07 -7.62
CA LEU A 107 5.98 -11.70 -6.34
C LEU A 107 6.84 -12.82 -5.76
N LYS A 108 6.39 -14.06 -5.84
CA LYS A 108 7.14 -15.24 -5.38
C LYS A 108 8.49 -15.41 -6.07
N SER A 109 8.62 -14.95 -7.31
CA SER A 109 9.86 -15.04 -8.09
C SER A 109 10.82 -13.86 -7.89
N LEU A 110 10.43 -12.82 -7.15
CA LEU A 110 11.20 -11.59 -6.98
C LEU A 110 12.20 -11.63 -5.80
N GLY A 111 12.86 -12.72 -5.55
CA GLY A 111 13.98 -12.81 -4.60
C GLY A 111 13.65 -12.19 -3.22
N ALA A 112 14.21 -11.03 -2.91
CA ALA A 112 14.02 -10.36 -1.61
C ALA A 112 12.55 -10.02 -1.28
N HIS A 113 11.68 -9.92 -2.26
CA HIS A 113 10.26 -9.61 -2.08
C HIS A 113 9.38 -10.87 -1.96
N ALA A 114 9.93 -12.05 -2.22
CA ALA A 114 9.16 -13.30 -2.21
C ALA A 114 8.44 -13.55 -0.86
N ALA A 115 9.03 -13.11 0.23
CA ALA A 115 8.44 -13.23 1.56
C ALA A 115 7.09 -12.48 1.71
N LEU A 116 6.85 -11.43 0.91
CA LEU A 116 5.60 -10.69 0.90
C LEU A 116 4.41 -11.48 0.33
N ALA A 117 4.68 -12.59 -0.36
CA ALA A 117 3.64 -13.50 -0.83
C ALA A 117 3.02 -14.36 0.28
N ASN A 118 3.60 -14.34 1.48
CA ASN A 118 3.09 -15.06 2.64
C ASN A 118 2.37 -14.12 3.60
N ASP A 119 1.47 -14.69 4.40
CA ASP A 119 0.79 -13.94 5.44
C ASP A 119 1.76 -13.43 6.50
N ASN A 120 1.57 -12.17 6.89
CA ASN A 120 2.33 -11.53 7.96
C ASN A 120 1.45 -11.39 9.23
N PRO A 121 1.57 -12.28 10.21
CA PRO A 121 0.72 -12.25 11.39
C PRO A 121 1.00 -11.07 12.33
N ALA A 122 2.06 -10.30 12.09
CA ALA A 122 2.40 -9.14 12.90
C ALA A 122 1.64 -7.86 12.51
N ILE A 123 0.80 -7.92 11.47
CA ILE A 123 0.01 -6.79 10.98
C ILE A 123 -1.44 -7.22 10.83
N ALA A 124 -2.34 -6.54 11.55
CA ALA A 124 -3.78 -6.74 11.41
C ALA A 124 -4.27 -6.18 10.08
N PHE A 125 -4.99 -6.98 9.33
CA PHE A 125 -5.51 -6.59 8.02
C PHE A 125 -7.00 -6.89 7.88
N LYS A 126 -7.71 -5.95 7.30
CA LYS A 126 -9.12 -6.09 6.95
C LYS A 126 -9.36 -5.49 5.57
N TYR A 127 -10.24 -6.08 4.78
CA TYR A 127 -10.48 -5.60 3.42
C TYR A 127 -11.93 -5.74 2.98
N SER A 128 -12.28 -4.87 2.02
CA SER A 128 -13.50 -4.94 1.23
C SER A 128 -13.16 -4.50 -0.20
N LEU A 129 -13.22 -5.40 -1.14
CA LEU A 129 -12.83 -5.20 -2.54
C LEU A 129 -14.04 -5.23 -3.46
N GLY A 130 -13.96 -4.46 -4.56
CA GLY A 130 -14.98 -4.41 -5.59
C GLY A 130 -16.36 -4.02 -5.04
N GLY A 131 -16.39 -2.99 -4.20
CA GLY A 131 -17.65 -2.54 -3.59
C GLY A 131 -18.30 -3.56 -2.65
N GLY A 132 -17.51 -4.45 -2.05
CA GLY A 132 -17.99 -5.47 -1.12
C GLY A 132 -18.14 -6.86 -1.71
N PHE A 133 -17.75 -7.05 -2.95
CA PHE A 133 -17.82 -8.37 -3.60
C PHE A 133 -16.93 -9.42 -2.91
N MET A 134 -15.76 -9.01 -2.43
CA MET A 134 -14.86 -9.84 -1.62
C MET A 134 -14.48 -9.11 -0.34
N THR A 135 -14.78 -9.69 0.81
CA THR A 135 -14.52 -9.09 2.12
C THR A 135 -13.86 -10.07 3.06
N SER A 136 -13.00 -9.57 3.94
CA SER A 136 -12.47 -10.35 5.07
C SER A 136 -13.59 -10.67 6.06
N LYS A 137 -13.52 -11.81 6.72
CA LYS A 137 -14.48 -12.17 7.80
C LYS A 137 -14.28 -11.34 9.08
N GLY A 138 -13.11 -10.77 9.22
CA GLY A 138 -12.71 -9.99 10.40
C GLY A 138 -11.33 -9.38 10.17
N TRP A 139 -10.59 -9.19 11.24
CA TRP A 139 -9.18 -8.87 11.19
C TRP A 139 -8.38 -10.17 10.96
N GLU A 140 -7.57 -10.19 9.93
CA GLU A 140 -6.78 -11.31 9.46
C GLU A 140 -5.29 -10.91 9.42
N PRO A 141 -4.33 -11.83 9.31
CA PRO A 141 -2.95 -11.49 8.98
C PRO A 141 -2.86 -10.75 7.64
N LEU A 142 -1.93 -9.80 7.52
CA LEU A 142 -1.69 -9.13 6.25
C LEU A 142 -1.15 -10.12 5.22
N GLY A 143 -1.87 -10.31 4.14
CA GLY A 143 -1.49 -11.18 3.03
C GLY A 143 -1.94 -10.65 1.68
N PRO A 144 -1.48 -11.25 0.59
CA PRO A 144 -1.90 -10.87 -0.75
C PRO A 144 -3.41 -10.96 -0.91
N THR A 145 -4.03 -9.84 -1.27
CA THR A 145 -5.48 -9.76 -1.35
C THR A 145 -5.91 -8.91 -2.53
N GLY A 146 -6.37 -9.58 -3.55
CA GLY A 146 -6.91 -9.03 -4.79
C GLY A 146 -7.63 -10.12 -5.57
N PHE A 147 -8.44 -9.74 -6.55
CA PHE A 147 -9.10 -10.69 -7.43
C PHE A 147 -8.06 -11.48 -8.25
N TYR A 148 -8.35 -12.75 -8.50
CA TYR A 148 -7.51 -13.61 -9.35
C TYR A 148 -6.05 -13.79 -8.90
N GLY A 149 -5.81 -13.73 -7.58
CA GLY A 149 -4.45 -13.92 -7.04
C GLY A 149 -3.54 -12.70 -7.19
N THR A 150 -4.13 -11.52 -7.16
CA THR A 150 -3.41 -10.25 -7.20
C THR A 150 -3.23 -9.64 -5.81
N PHE A 151 -2.47 -8.54 -5.72
CA PHE A 151 -2.26 -7.77 -4.50
C PHE A 151 -2.06 -6.29 -4.84
N GLY A 152 -2.37 -5.41 -3.91
CA GLY A 152 -2.14 -3.97 -4.02
C GLY A 152 -0.94 -3.48 -3.20
N PRO A 153 -0.85 -2.18 -2.92
CA PRO A 153 0.28 -1.58 -2.20
C PRO A 153 0.34 -1.96 -0.72
N GLU A 154 -0.69 -2.59 -0.16
CA GLU A 154 -0.78 -2.92 1.28
C GLU A 154 0.41 -3.75 1.78
N LEU A 155 0.94 -4.65 0.95
CA LEU A 155 2.03 -5.55 1.36
C LEU A 155 3.32 -4.80 1.64
N SER A 156 3.78 -4.01 0.66
CA SER A 156 5.00 -3.23 0.78
C SER A 156 4.84 -2.04 1.74
N PHE A 157 3.66 -1.43 1.81
CA PHE A 157 3.33 -0.42 2.81
C PHE A 157 3.49 -0.96 4.23
N GLY A 158 2.84 -2.09 4.53
CA GLY A 158 2.94 -2.74 5.84
C GLY A 158 4.39 -3.14 6.17
N GLN A 159 5.11 -3.71 5.21
CA GLN A 159 6.51 -4.09 5.36
C GLN A 159 7.41 -2.88 5.61
N ALA A 160 7.22 -1.77 4.89
CA ALA A 160 8.01 -0.56 5.05
C ALA A 160 7.80 0.11 6.42
N LEU A 161 6.58 0.08 6.95
CA LEU A 161 6.28 0.58 8.30
C LEU A 161 6.73 -0.37 9.40
N ARG A 162 6.84 -1.66 9.08
CA ARG A 162 7.31 -2.67 10.02
C ARG A 162 8.75 -2.36 10.41
N GLY A 163 9.05 -2.44 11.70
CA GLY A 163 10.41 -2.15 12.19
C GLY A 163 10.73 -0.68 12.39
N LYS A 164 9.86 0.25 11.98
CA LYS A 164 10.07 1.69 12.21
C LYS A 164 9.63 2.18 13.60
N ASN A 165 9.36 1.26 14.50
CA ASN A 165 8.97 1.54 15.89
C ASN A 165 7.80 2.53 16.06
N ILE A 166 6.87 2.52 15.11
CA ILE A 166 5.67 3.35 15.19
C ILE A 166 4.56 2.74 16.07
N GLY A 167 4.80 1.57 16.65
CA GLY A 167 3.86 0.81 17.45
C GLY A 167 3.12 -0.26 16.64
N ASN A 168 2.01 -0.75 17.18
CA ASN A 168 1.16 -1.71 16.49
C ASN A 168 0.44 -1.03 15.34
N ILE A 169 0.36 -1.70 14.20
CA ILE A 169 -0.32 -1.18 13.01
C ILE A 169 -1.43 -2.12 12.56
N ALA A 170 -2.51 -1.53 12.05
CA ALA A 170 -3.58 -2.23 11.36
C ALA A 170 -3.85 -1.55 10.03
N ILE A 171 -4.19 -2.32 9.02
CA ILE A 171 -4.49 -1.82 7.69
C ILE A 171 -5.92 -2.23 7.32
N ALA A 172 -6.73 -1.27 6.89
CA ALA A 172 -8.04 -1.50 6.30
C ALA A 172 -8.01 -1.07 4.83
N LYS A 173 -8.29 -1.99 3.92
CA LYS A 173 -8.25 -1.77 2.46
C LYS A 173 -9.65 -1.78 1.88
N PHE A 174 -9.96 -0.76 1.08
CA PHE A 174 -11.25 -0.60 0.39
C PHE A 174 -11.04 -0.25 -1.09
N THR A 175 -11.69 -0.99 -1.97
CA THR A 175 -11.67 -0.73 -3.43
C THR A 175 -13.04 -0.83 -4.06
#